data_6387703778cff16625c195e5029460fc
#
_entry.id   6387703778cff16625c195e5029460fc
#
_cell.length_a   1.000
_cell.length_b   1.000
_cell.length_c   1.000
_cell.angle_alpha   90.00
_cell.angle_beta   90.00
_cell.angle_gamma   90.00
#
_symmetry.space_group_name_H-M   'P 1'
#
loop_
_entity.id
_entity.type
_entity.pdbx_description
1 polymer ?
#
loop_
_entity_poly.entity_id
_entity_poly.type
_entity_poly.pdbx_seq_one_letter_code
_entity_poly.pdbx_strand_id
1 'polypeptide(L)'
;MNRWALTTALLSLLGAGCAGGALGSGGGDPYEPEVTGSGPRIEHRHHDDPGRPRRLRGSEAWRLARSSKPGGIEAFTTRSSGGSGTPIGLKVSTRSRHYRVQAYRIGWYRGGTGHSVWHSGSIAGRLQGAAHFAPYSTRTVVAPWKRDVSIDTAGWTPGVYVLKLRARSGAQTLVPYVVSSPSARGTVALVAPVTTWQAYNGWGGYSLYDGPPGDQRAWAVSFDRPYHLAPGANDFRSNLLPVVTLAEKLGVPLSYYTNVDLDARPGLLAGARGYLSVGHDEYWTPAMRDGVLRARAVGTNLGFLGANTMYWRVRLEQHGRSLVGYRHDAYTDPLRTSRPRVATSRFRDPPSAMPENAVVGMLYECYPVDTDYRVASPRWWGFRGTGVREGSLIPGLVGPESDRVYPDRHTPRPLQILSSSTFDCRGVVTSTQSVYYSAKSGAGVFTAGTLRWGCALVDRCERPLGSTTSRFVRIVTGNLLRAFATGPVGARHPARDNVRQFNLPLANSVSAS
;
A
#
# COMPACT_ATOMS: atom_id res chain seq x y z
N MET A 1 -20.75 0.03 -34.83
CA MET A 1 -20.68 -1.43 -34.56
C MET A 1 -19.22 -1.84 -34.57
N ASN A 2 -18.50 -1.70 -33.50
CA ASN A 2 -17.18 -2.29 -33.35
C ASN A 2 -17.05 -2.72 -31.89
N ARG A 3 -17.03 -4.04 -31.70
CA ARG A 3 -16.83 -4.70 -30.42
C ARG A 3 -15.36 -4.56 -30.02
N TRP A 4 -15.08 -3.80 -29.01
CA TRP A 4 -13.80 -3.83 -28.32
C TRP A 4 -13.88 -4.90 -27.23
N ALA A 5 -13.31 -6.05 -27.51
CA ALA A 5 -13.02 -7.05 -26.50
C ALA A 5 -11.82 -6.56 -25.70
N LEU A 6 -12.05 -5.99 -24.53
CA LEU A 6 -11.04 -5.80 -23.51
C LEU A 6 -10.66 -7.16 -22.95
N THR A 7 -9.60 -7.73 -23.46
CA THR A 7 -8.95 -8.90 -22.85
C THR A 7 -8.35 -8.43 -21.53
N THR A 8 -9.05 -8.68 -20.45
CA THR A 8 -8.54 -8.50 -19.09
C THR A 8 -7.44 -9.53 -18.90
N ALA A 9 -6.19 -9.12 -19.05
CA ALA A 9 -5.06 -9.96 -18.67
C ALA A 9 -5.10 -10.15 -17.15
N LEU A 10 -5.66 -11.28 -16.71
CA LEU A 10 -5.44 -11.81 -15.38
C LEU A 10 -3.92 -11.96 -15.21
N LEU A 11 -3.33 -11.17 -14.36
CA LEU A 11 -2.04 -11.50 -13.75
C LEU A 11 -2.26 -12.69 -12.80
N SER A 12 -2.40 -13.88 -13.37
CA SER A 12 -2.17 -15.12 -12.66
C SER A 12 -0.67 -15.22 -12.44
N LEU A 13 -0.20 -14.74 -11.29
CA LEU A 13 1.11 -15.08 -10.77
C LEU A 13 1.11 -16.58 -10.43
N LEU A 14 1.36 -17.40 -11.43
CA LEU A 14 1.80 -18.79 -11.25
C LEU A 14 3.14 -18.74 -10.52
N GLY A 15 3.12 -19.09 -9.24
CA GLY A 15 4.31 -19.44 -8.51
C GLY A 15 4.93 -20.69 -9.14
N ALA A 16 5.97 -20.51 -9.94
CA ALA A 16 6.84 -21.58 -10.36
C ALA A 16 7.52 -22.16 -9.11
N GLY A 17 7.14 -23.37 -8.75
CA GLY A 17 7.84 -24.17 -7.76
C GLY A 17 9.16 -24.66 -8.37
N CYS A 18 10.29 -24.23 -7.86
CA CYS A 18 11.54 -24.94 -8.04
C CYS A 18 11.58 -26.10 -7.06
N ALA A 19 11.56 -27.31 -7.57
CA ALA A 19 11.94 -28.51 -6.87
C ALA A 19 13.46 -28.48 -6.62
N GLY A 20 13.88 -28.63 -5.38
CA GLY A 20 15.28 -28.76 -4.96
C GLY A 20 15.36 -29.57 -3.67
N GLY A 21 15.90 -30.76 -3.82
CA GLY A 21 16.49 -31.75 -2.96
C GLY A 21 16.23 -31.73 -1.46
N ALA A 22 15.73 -32.86 -1.01
CA ALA A 22 15.63 -33.26 0.39
C ALA A 22 17.03 -33.47 1.01
N LEU A 23 17.23 -32.95 2.23
CA LEU A 23 18.03 -33.59 3.26
C LEU A 23 17.26 -33.46 4.56
N GLY A 24 16.93 -34.61 5.15
CA GLY A 24 16.18 -34.70 6.38
C GLY A 24 17.03 -34.32 7.58
N SER A 25 16.41 -33.76 8.57
CA SER A 25 16.74 -33.93 9.98
C SER A 25 15.47 -33.69 10.77
N GLY A 26 15.10 -34.64 11.58
CA GLY A 26 13.96 -34.60 12.48
C GLY A 26 14.13 -33.49 13.50
N GLY A 27 13.08 -32.70 13.65
CA GLY A 27 12.94 -31.73 14.70
C GLY A 27 11.47 -31.65 15.05
N GLY A 28 11.09 -32.16 16.21
CA GLY A 28 9.73 -32.12 16.72
C GLY A 28 9.20 -30.69 16.74
N ASP A 29 7.92 -30.56 16.50
CA ASP A 29 7.14 -29.34 16.59
C ASP A 29 7.24 -28.78 18.03
N PRO A 30 7.82 -27.55 18.25
CA PRO A 30 8.00 -27.00 19.59
C PRO A 30 6.68 -26.47 20.21
N TYR A 31 5.52 -26.84 19.69
CA TYR A 31 4.21 -26.33 20.12
C TYR A 31 3.25 -27.41 20.64
N GLU A 32 3.72 -28.38 21.37
CA GLU A 32 2.84 -29.13 22.27
C GLU A 32 3.21 -28.86 23.74
N PRO A 33 2.40 -27.98 24.40
CA PRO A 33 2.02 -28.27 25.76
C PRO A 33 0.51 -28.49 25.83
N GLU A 34 0.12 -29.62 26.42
CA GLU A 34 -1.23 -29.81 26.95
C GLU A 34 -1.59 -28.64 27.85
N VAL A 35 -2.69 -27.95 27.56
CA VAL A 35 -3.25 -26.91 28.45
C VAL A 35 -4.66 -27.31 28.81
N THR A 36 -4.80 -27.80 30.00
CA THR A 36 -6.06 -27.85 30.74
C THR A 36 -6.43 -26.44 31.21
N GLY A 37 -7.58 -25.98 30.81
CA GLY A 37 -8.44 -25.00 31.46
C GLY A 37 -7.94 -23.57 31.69
N SER A 38 -8.81 -22.64 31.29
CA SER A 38 -8.89 -21.20 31.53
C SER A 38 -8.39 -20.29 30.41
N GLY A 39 -9.13 -19.23 30.15
CA GLY A 39 -9.04 -18.29 29.04
C GLY A 39 -7.65 -17.76 28.65
N PRO A 40 -7.56 -16.95 27.58
CA PRO A 40 -6.27 -16.59 26.98
C PRO A 40 -5.36 -15.94 28.03
N ARG A 41 -4.28 -16.64 28.41
CA ARG A 41 -3.23 -16.08 29.26
C ARG A 41 -2.50 -14.99 28.50
N ILE A 42 -2.63 -13.75 28.96
CA ILE A 42 -1.83 -12.62 28.51
C ILE A 42 -0.45 -12.79 29.14
N GLU A 43 0.56 -13.17 28.33
CA GLU A 43 1.95 -12.99 28.76
C GLU A 43 2.30 -11.51 28.66
N HIS A 44 2.28 -10.81 29.80
CA HIS A 44 2.88 -9.49 29.94
C HIS A 44 4.40 -9.65 29.87
N ARG A 45 4.98 -9.44 28.70
CA ARG A 45 6.42 -9.26 28.56
C ARG A 45 6.74 -7.76 28.49
N HIS A 46 7.67 -7.38 29.36
CA HIS A 46 8.29 -6.10 29.56
C HIS A 46 8.11 -5.05 28.45
N HIS A 47 7.79 -3.82 28.88
CA HIS A 47 7.86 -2.61 28.08
C HIS A 47 9.28 -2.43 27.53
N ASP A 48 9.50 -2.87 26.29
CA ASP A 48 10.69 -2.54 25.56
C ASP A 48 10.55 -1.12 24.98
N ASP A 49 11.57 -0.30 25.21
CA ASP A 49 11.73 1.04 24.66
C ASP A 49 11.38 1.05 23.16
N PRO A 50 10.33 1.77 22.72
CA PRO A 50 9.93 1.83 21.31
C PRO A 50 11.02 2.37 20.38
N GLY A 51 12.13 2.90 20.92
CA GLY A 51 13.27 3.37 20.15
C GLY A 51 14.27 2.29 19.71
N ARG A 52 14.15 1.00 20.13
CA ARG A 52 15.15 -0.04 19.83
C ARG A 52 14.58 -1.42 19.46
N PRO A 53 13.89 -1.58 18.32
CA PRO A 53 13.46 -2.91 17.85
C PRO A 53 14.65 -3.85 17.52
N ARG A 54 15.87 -3.33 17.48
CA ARG A 54 17.11 -4.06 17.14
C ARG A 54 17.48 -5.22 18.09
N ARG A 55 16.90 -5.30 19.28
CA ARG A 55 17.20 -6.34 20.28
C ARG A 55 16.24 -7.52 20.23
N LEU A 56 15.04 -7.37 19.69
CA LEU A 56 14.05 -8.42 19.63
C LEU A 56 14.40 -9.43 18.52
N ARG A 57 14.15 -10.72 18.81
CA ARG A 57 14.23 -11.76 17.78
C ARG A 57 13.00 -11.71 16.89
N GLY A 58 13.23 -11.78 15.59
CA GLY A 58 12.20 -11.97 14.59
C GLY A 58 12.28 -13.34 13.95
N SER A 59 11.27 -13.65 13.15
CA SER A 59 11.22 -14.85 12.33
C SER A 59 10.45 -14.57 11.05
N GLU A 60 10.49 -15.51 10.11
CA GLU A 60 9.64 -15.52 8.91
C GLU A 60 8.39 -16.41 9.11
N ALA A 61 8.15 -16.91 10.34
CA ALA A 61 7.03 -17.78 10.67
C ALA A 61 5.64 -17.16 10.40
N TRP A 62 5.56 -15.83 10.30
CA TRP A 62 4.34 -15.13 9.90
C TRP A 62 3.93 -15.42 8.44
N ARG A 63 4.86 -15.84 7.58
CA ARG A 63 4.57 -16.13 6.17
C ARG A 63 3.69 -17.37 6.05
N LEU A 64 2.88 -17.43 5.01
CA LEU A 64 2.07 -18.60 4.70
C LEU A 64 2.96 -19.69 4.11
N ALA A 65 2.91 -20.89 4.69
CA ALA A 65 3.49 -22.09 4.09
C ALA A 65 2.59 -22.62 2.96
N ARG A 66 1.26 -22.46 3.11
CA ARG A 66 0.25 -22.80 2.11
C ARG A 66 -0.87 -21.77 2.17
N SER A 67 -1.26 -21.21 1.04
CA SER A 67 -2.49 -20.39 0.95
C SER A 67 -3.71 -21.30 1.07
N SER A 68 -4.75 -20.81 1.75
CA SER A 68 -6.02 -21.51 1.83
C SER A 68 -6.72 -21.54 0.46
N LYS A 69 -7.34 -22.68 0.12
CA LYS A 69 -8.40 -22.71 -0.90
C LYS A 69 -9.63 -21.98 -0.32
N PRO A 70 -10.51 -21.42 -1.16
CA PRO A 70 -11.77 -20.83 -0.70
C PRO A 70 -12.52 -21.76 0.27
N GLY A 71 -13.00 -21.23 1.40
CA GLY A 71 -13.66 -21.99 2.45
C GLY A 71 -12.75 -22.83 3.37
N GLY A 72 -11.43 -22.86 3.15
CA GLY A 72 -10.49 -23.52 4.05
C GLY A 72 -10.39 -22.80 5.40
N ILE A 73 -9.93 -21.57 5.36
CA ILE A 73 -10.02 -20.56 6.44
C ILE A 73 -9.94 -19.17 5.83
N GLU A 74 -10.88 -18.31 6.19
CA GLU A 74 -10.98 -16.93 5.72
C GLU A 74 -11.30 -16.04 6.92
N ALA A 75 -10.80 -14.81 6.91
CA ALA A 75 -10.99 -13.89 8.02
C ALA A 75 -10.85 -12.43 7.62
N PHE A 76 -11.45 -11.55 8.40
CA PHE A 76 -11.24 -10.12 8.33
C PHE A 76 -11.48 -9.46 9.70
N THR A 77 -10.97 -8.24 9.85
CA THR A 77 -11.12 -7.46 11.07
C THR A 77 -12.29 -6.46 10.95
N THR A 78 -12.88 -6.12 12.07
CA THR A 78 -13.96 -5.11 12.12
C THR A 78 -13.46 -3.69 11.84
N ARG A 79 -12.15 -3.47 11.83
CA ARG A 79 -11.45 -2.22 11.50
C ARG A 79 -10.14 -2.55 10.81
N SER A 80 -9.64 -1.69 9.93
CA SER A 80 -8.31 -1.83 9.32
C SER A 80 -7.17 -1.34 10.22
N SER A 81 -7.51 -0.51 11.23
CA SER A 81 -6.58 0.09 12.17
C SER A 81 -7.24 0.43 13.50
N GLY A 82 -6.44 0.69 14.52
CA GLY A 82 -6.85 1.21 15.82
C GLY A 82 -5.62 1.54 16.68
N GLY A 83 -5.77 2.41 17.67
CA GLY A 83 -4.70 2.68 18.63
C GLY A 83 -4.39 1.49 19.53
N SER A 84 -3.23 1.52 20.22
CA SER A 84 -2.92 0.57 21.30
C SER A 84 -4.05 0.56 22.34
N GLY A 85 -4.45 -0.64 22.80
CA GLY A 85 -5.60 -0.84 23.69
C GLY A 85 -6.96 -0.87 22.98
N THR A 86 -7.04 -0.57 21.67
CA THR A 86 -8.27 -0.76 20.91
C THR A 86 -8.41 -2.24 20.52
N PRO A 87 -9.42 -2.98 21.03
CA PRO A 87 -9.54 -4.40 20.72
C PRO A 87 -9.74 -4.66 19.23
N ILE A 88 -9.06 -5.66 18.68
CA ILE A 88 -9.26 -6.13 17.31
C ILE A 88 -10.41 -7.15 17.31
N GLY A 89 -11.54 -6.78 16.72
CA GLY A 89 -12.61 -7.73 16.43
C GLY A 89 -12.25 -8.54 15.19
N LEU A 90 -12.14 -9.86 15.31
CA LEU A 90 -11.83 -10.76 14.20
C LEU A 90 -13.03 -11.64 13.88
N LYS A 91 -13.41 -11.70 12.62
CA LYS A 91 -14.47 -12.54 12.07
C LYS A 91 -13.83 -13.63 11.22
N VAL A 92 -14.15 -14.90 11.49
CA VAL A 92 -13.50 -16.07 10.89
C VAL A 92 -14.53 -17.05 10.37
N SER A 93 -14.31 -17.57 9.17
CA SER A 93 -15.09 -18.68 8.60
C SER A 93 -14.14 -19.82 8.21
N THR A 94 -14.44 -21.03 8.64
CA THR A 94 -13.63 -22.22 8.33
C THR A 94 -14.46 -23.50 8.42
N ARG A 95 -14.14 -24.48 7.58
CA ARG A 95 -14.66 -25.85 7.68
C ARG A 95 -13.92 -26.70 8.71
N SER A 96 -12.78 -26.23 9.20
CA SER A 96 -12.01 -26.94 10.23
C SER A 96 -12.69 -26.84 11.58
N ARG A 97 -12.71 -27.93 12.35
CA ARG A 97 -13.29 -27.94 13.72
C ARG A 97 -12.58 -26.96 14.65
N HIS A 98 -11.29 -26.72 14.43
CA HIS A 98 -10.48 -25.81 15.26
C HIS A 98 -9.51 -25.02 14.41
N TYR A 99 -9.13 -23.83 14.90
CA TYR A 99 -8.07 -23.01 14.36
C TYR A 99 -7.33 -22.26 15.49
N ARG A 100 -6.19 -21.66 15.15
CA ARG A 100 -5.41 -20.78 16.03
C ARG A 100 -5.12 -19.48 15.29
N VAL A 101 -4.94 -18.41 16.06
CA VAL A 101 -4.54 -17.09 15.56
C VAL A 101 -3.25 -16.68 16.23
N GLN A 102 -2.31 -16.14 15.45
CA GLN A 102 -1.07 -15.58 15.96
C GLN A 102 -0.87 -14.19 15.36
N ALA A 103 -0.56 -13.21 16.20
CA ALA A 103 -0.28 -11.85 15.77
C ALA A 103 1.22 -11.59 15.72
N TYR A 104 1.66 -11.03 14.61
CA TYR A 104 3.05 -10.63 14.40
C TYR A 104 3.11 -9.13 14.12
N ARG A 105 3.96 -8.40 14.86
CA ARG A 105 4.38 -7.07 14.45
C ARG A 105 5.43 -7.20 13.36
N ILE A 106 5.20 -6.53 12.25
CA ILE A 106 6.09 -6.56 11.09
C ILE A 106 7.03 -5.36 11.15
N GLY A 107 8.33 -5.62 10.92
CA GLY A 107 9.37 -4.61 11.03
C GLY A 107 10.75 -5.19 10.78
N TRP A 108 11.77 -4.54 11.36
CA TRP A 108 13.14 -5.04 11.28
C TRP A 108 13.59 -5.61 12.62
N TYR A 109 13.85 -6.92 12.64
CA TYR A 109 14.28 -7.67 13.83
C TYR A 109 15.52 -8.51 13.52
N ARG A 110 16.21 -8.97 14.57
CA ARG A 110 17.31 -9.91 14.39
C ARG A 110 16.74 -11.29 13.99
N GLY A 111 17.06 -11.74 12.79
CA GLY A 111 16.69 -13.07 12.29
C GLY A 111 15.39 -13.14 11.47
N GLY A 112 14.67 -12.02 11.29
CA GLY A 112 13.47 -12.04 10.45
C GLY A 112 12.69 -10.72 10.47
N THR A 113 11.57 -10.70 9.75
CA THR A 113 10.75 -9.49 9.57
C THR A 113 9.47 -9.47 10.42
N GLY A 114 9.15 -10.54 11.15
CA GLY A 114 8.00 -10.62 12.04
C GLY A 114 8.40 -10.97 13.46
N HIS A 115 7.90 -10.23 14.45
CA HIS A 115 8.00 -10.52 15.87
C HIS A 115 6.64 -10.93 16.40
N SER A 116 6.55 -12.13 17.00
CA SER A 116 5.29 -12.62 17.59
C SER A 116 4.96 -11.84 18.86
N VAL A 117 3.77 -11.26 18.91
CA VAL A 117 3.33 -10.43 20.04
C VAL A 117 2.17 -11.05 20.81
N TRP A 118 1.40 -11.94 20.16
CA TRP A 118 0.24 -12.56 20.76
C TRP A 118 -0.15 -13.85 20.01
N HIS A 119 -0.73 -14.80 20.73
CA HIS A 119 -1.30 -16.01 20.14
C HIS A 119 -2.54 -16.47 20.91
N SER A 120 -3.47 -17.10 20.22
CA SER A 120 -4.64 -17.74 20.83
C SER A 120 -4.34 -19.18 21.26
N GLY A 121 -5.15 -19.70 22.19
CA GLY A 121 -5.36 -21.13 22.30
C GLY A 121 -6.10 -21.71 21.07
N SER A 122 -6.55 -22.96 21.17
CA SER A 122 -7.42 -23.58 20.17
C SER A 122 -8.81 -22.95 20.21
N ILE A 123 -9.30 -22.48 19.08
CA ILE A 123 -10.61 -21.82 18.92
C ILE A 123 -11.50 -22.76 18.10
N ALA A 124 -12.75 -22.94 18.51
CA ALA A 124 -13.73 -23.70 17.73
C ALA A 124 -14.02 -23.01 16.40
N GLY A 125 -13.86 -23.75 15.30
CA GLY A 125 -14.15 -23.26 13.97
C GLY A 125 -15.59 -23.51 13.56
N ARG A 126 -16.11 -22.64 12.71
CA ARG A 126 -17.42 -22.78 12.09
C ARG A 126 -17.45 -22.14 10.71
N LEU A 127 -18.32 -22.64 9.84
CA LEU A 127 -18.70 -21.91 8.63
C LEU A 127 -19.64 -20.78 9.02
N GLN A 128 -19.40 -19.62 8.47
CA GLN A 128 -20.28 -18.47 8.61
C GLN A 128 -21.18 -18.29 7.37
N GLY A 129 -22.09 -17.34 7.43
CA GLY A 129 -23.07 -17.08 6.37
C GLY A 129 -22.40 -16.76 5.02
N ALA A 130 -23.11 -17.07 3.94
CA ALA A 130 -22.66 -16.77 2.60
C ALA A 130 -22.56 -15.25 2.35
N ALA A 131 -21.73 -14.86 1.41
CA ALA A 131 -21.68 -13.49 0.91
C ALA A 131 -23.02 -13.08 0.30
N HIS A 132 -23.37 -11.79 0.43
CA HIS A 132 -24.53 -11.21 -0.24
C HIS A 132 -24.25 -9.75 -0.64
N PHE A 133 -25.11 -9.17 -1.47
CA PHE A 133 -25.04 -7.74 -1.80
C PHE A 133 -25.68 -6.87 -0.72
N ALA A 134 -24.95 -5.82 -0.29
CA ALA A 134 -25.46 -4.79 0.60
C ALA A 134 -24.74 -3.44 0.38
N PRO A 135 -25.26 -2.52 -0.46
CA PRO A 135 -26.50 -2.63 -1.25
C PRO A 135 -26.31 -3.36 -2.59
N TYR A 136 -27.40 -3.86 -3.12
CA TYR A 136 -27.43 -4.49 -4.45
C TYR A 136 -27.16 -3.49 -5.57
N SER A 137 -27.66 -2.25 -5.43
CA SER A 137 -27.52 -1.19 -6.45
C SER A 137 -26.07 -0.87 -6.84
N THR A 138 -25.12 -1.04 -5.92
CA THR A 138 -23.69 -0.85 -6.16
C THR A 138 -22.91 -2.17 -6.27
N ARG A 139 -23.59 -3.32 -6.24
CA ARG A 139 -22.99 -4.67 -6.21
C ARG A 139 -21.96 -4.83 -5.11
N THR A 140 -22.23 -4.22 -3.95
CA THR A 140 -21.31 -4.28 -2.82
C THR A 140 -21.43 -5.61 -2.09
N VAL A 141 -20.43 -6.45 -2.22
CA VAL A 141 -20.38 -7.75 -1.55
C VAL A 141 -19.92 -7.58 -0.10
N VAL A 142 -20.69 -8.16 0.82
CA VAL A 142 -20.39 -8.22 2.27
C VAL A 142 -20.42 -9.66 2.77
N ALA A 143 -19.65 -9.94 3.82
CA ALA A 143 -19.70 -11.17 4.58
C ALA A 143 -20.44 -10.91 5.91
N PRO A 144 -21.68 -11.42 6.10
CA PRO A 144 -22.51 -11.15 7.28
C PRO A 144 -22.06 -11.94 8.51
N TRP A 145 -20.74 -12.01 8.70
CA TRP A 145 -20.15 -12.86 9.72
C TRP A 145 -20.21 -12.21 11.10
N LYS A 146 -20.45 -13.04 12.10
CA LYS A 146 -20.35 -12.67 13.51
C LYS A 146 -18.88 -12.63 13.92
N ARG A 147 -18.56 -11.78 14.90
CA ARG A 147 -17.23 -11.75 15.51
C ARG A 147 -16.98 -13.04 16.30
N ASP A 148 -15.85 -13.67 16.05
CA ASP A 148 -15.43 -14.91 16.73
C ASP A 148 -14.40 -14.64 17.83
N VAL A 149 -13.51 -13.67 17.60
CA VAL A 149 -12.39 -13.36 18.50
C VAL A 149 -12.32 -11.87 18.75
N SER A 150 -12.05 -11.50 19.98
CA SER A 150 -11.63 -10.15 20.37
C SER A 150 -10.20 -10.25 20.90
N ILE A 151 -9.27 -9.57 20.22
CA ILE A 151 -7.85 -9.57 20.59
C ILE A 151 -7.56 -8.26 21.31
N ASP A 152 -7.15 -8.33 22.56
CA ASP A 152 -6.66 -7.18 23.30
C ASP A 152 -5.32 -6.72 22.73
N THR A 153 -5.20 -5.41 22.49
CA THR A 153 -3.98 -4.79 21.98
C THR A 153 -3.30 -3.88 23.01
N ALA A 154 -3.68 -4.01 24.29
CA ALA A 154 -3.02 -3.27 25.37
C ALA A 154 -1.50 -3.54 25.35
N GLY A 155 -0.69 -2.48 25.36
CA GLY A 155 0.76 -2.59 25.29
C GLY A 155 1.35 -2.89 23.90
N TRP A 156 0.52 -3.06 22.86
CA TRP A 156 1.08 -3.20 21.51
C TRP A 156 1.64 -1.88 21.00
N THR A 157 2.88 -1.92 20.54
CA THR A 157 3.53 -0.73 19.98
C THR A 157 2.94 -0.37 18.62
N PRO A 158 2.86 0.92 18.23
CA PRO A 158 2.46 1.30 16.89
C PRO A 158 3.27 0.58 15.81
N GLY A 159 2.59 0.19 14.73
CA GLY A 159 3.24 -0.56 13.66
C GLY A 159 2.26 -1.28 12.74
N VAL A 160 2.81 -1.96 11.76
CA VAL A 160 2.06 -2.84 10.88
C VAL A 160 2.07 -4.25 11.46
N TYR A 161 0.91 -4.87 11.50
CA TYR A 161 0.71 -6.21 12.06
C TYR A 161 0.08 -7.14 11.04
N VAL A 162 0.33 -8.42 11.25
CA VAL A 162 -0.33 -9.49 10.51
C VAL A 162 -0.91 -10.49 11.51
N LEU A 163 -2.20 -10.75 11.39
CA LEU A 163 -2.85 -11.86 12.07
C LEU A 163 -2.76 -13.08 11.16
N LYS A 164 -1.97 -14.07 11.56
CA LYS A 164 -1.87 -15.35 10.87
C LYS A 164 -2.86 -16.33 11.49
N LEU A 165 -3.76 -16.85 10.68
CA LEU A 165 -4.70 -17.88 11.08
C LEU A 165 -4.26 -19.23 10.51
N ARG A 166 -4.28 -20.26 11.33
CA ARG A 166 -3.98 -21.65 10.92
C ARG A 166 -5.10 -22.57 11.39
N ALA A 167 -5.79 -23.17 10.46
CA ALA A 167 -6.77 -24.21 10.72
C ALA A 167 -6.09 -25.56 11.02
N ARG A 168 -6.73 -26.43 11.82
CA ARG A 168 -6.23 -27.80 12.08
C ARG A 168 -6.08 -28.62 10.80
N SER A 169 -6.86 -28.32 9.75
CA SER A 169 -6.71 -28.89 8.40
C SER A 169 -5.43 -28.49 7.67
N GLY A 170 -4.62 -27.57 8.23
CA GLY A 170 -3.42 -27.02 7.61
C GLY A 170 -3.66 -25.79 6.74
N ALA A 171 -4.91 -25.40 6.48
CA ALA A 171 -5.25 -24.18 5.74
C ALA A 171 -4.80 -22.93 6.53
N GLN A 172 -4.29 -21.92 5.83
CA GLN A 172 -3.76 -20.69 6.44
C GLN A 172 -4.22 -19.45 5.70
N THR A 173 -4.42 -18.37 6.43
CA THR A 173 -4.67 -17.03 5.86
C THR A 173 -3.99 -15.94 6.69
N LEU A 174 -3.83 -14.75 6.10
CA LEU A 174 -3.28 -13.55 6.75
C LEU A 174 -4.31 -12.42 6.71
N VAL A 175 -4.39 -11.68 7.81
CA VAL A 175 -5.17 -10.44 7.87
C VAL A 175 -4.23 -9.31 8.31
N PRO A 176 -3.94 -8.32 7.44
CA PRO A 176 -3.15 -7.15 7.82
C PRO A 176 -3.95 -6.23 8.76
N TYR A 177 -3.25 -5.58 9.67
CA TYR A 177 -3.81 -4.62 10.61
C TYR A 177 -2.76 -3.55 10.96
N VAL A 178 -3.19 -2.33 11.22
CA VAL A 178 -2.30 -1.26 11.67
C VAL A 178 -2.65 -0.86 13.10
N VAL A 179 -1.67 -0.97 14.01
CA VAL A 179 -1.76 -0.29 15.30
C VAL A 179 -1.31 1.15 15.08
N SER A 180 -2.28 2.06 15.05
CA SER A 180 -2.06 3.46 14.71
C SER A 180 -1.29 4.18 15.80
N SER A 181 -0.39 5.06 15.38
CA SER A 181 0.34 5.95 16.29
C SER A 181 -0.59 7.03 16.87
N PRO A 182 -0.40 7.43 18.13
CA PRO A 182 -1.20 8.49 18.75
C PRO A 182 -0.97 9.87 18.10
N SER A 183 0.23 10.11 17.57
CA SER A 183 0.63 11.36 16.93
C SER A 183 1.66 11.12 15.84
N ALA A 184 1.65 11.95 14.79
CA ALA A 184 2.69 11.99 13.76
C ALA A 184 3.81 13.00 14.05
N ARG A 185 3.69 13.77 15.14
CA ARG A 185 4.65 14.84 15.45
C ARG A 185 6.08 14.31 15.55
N GLY A 186 6.98 14.95 14.82
CA GLY A 186 8.41 14.62 14.84
C GLY A 186 8.80 13.33 14.11
N THR A 187 7.86 12.67 13.43
CA THR A 187 8.08 11.39 12.76
C THR A 187 7.88 11.47 11.24
N VAL A 188 8.27 10.41 10.54
CA VAL A 188 7.84 10.15 9.16
C VAL A 188 6.61 9.25 9.23
N ALA A 189 5.47 9.78 8.80
CA ALA A 189 4.20 9.06 8.80
C ALA A 189 4.13 8.11 7.60
N LEU A 190 4.02 6.82 7.88
CA LEU A 190 3.84 5.77 6.89
C LEU A 190 2.37 5.39 6.86
N VAL A 191 1.74 5.52 5.68
CA VAL A 191 0.31 5.30 5.50
C VAL A 191 0.07 4.10 4.59
N ALA A 192 -0.61 3.08 5.12
CA ALA A 192 -0.95 1.88 4.36
C ALA A 192 -2.15 2.13 3.44
N PRO A 193 -2.06 1.81 2.12
CA PRO A 193 -3.08 2.13 1.12
C PRO A 193 -4.23 1.09 1.11
N VAL A 194 -4.91 0.92 2.25
CA VAL A 194 -5.94 -0.12 2.42
C VAL A 194 -7.17 0.10 1.55
N THR A 195 -7.43 1.33 1.09
CA THR A 195 -8.49 1.63 0.11
C THR A 195 -8.18 1.00 -1.24
N THR A 196 -6.94 1.12 -1.71
CA THR A 196 -6.48 0.48 -2.94
C THR A 196 -6.50 -1.05 -2.81
N TRP A 197 -6.03 -1.59 -1.68
CA TRP A 197 -6.12 -3.04 -1.45
C TRP A 197 -7.56 -3.55 -1.52
N GLN A 198 -8.53 -2.76 -1.00
CA GLN A 198 -9.92 -3.16 -1.04
C GLN A 198 -10.57 -2.96 -2.41
N ALA A 199 -10.15 -1.95 -3.17
CA ALA A 199 -10.61 -1.73 -4.53
C ALA A 199 -10.31 -2.92 -5.47
N TYR A 200 -9.14 -3.54 -5.29
CA TYR A 200 -8.70 -4.74 -6.03
C TYR A 200 -9.15 -6.06 -5.41
N ASN A 201 -9.76 -6.04 -4.24
CA ASN A 201 -10.18 -7.24 -3.55
C ASN A 201 -11.36 -7.91 -4.25
N GLY A 202 -11.12 -9.04 -4.91
CA GLY A 202 -12.13 -9.82 -5.65
C GLY A 202 -12.88 -10.85 -4.83
N TRP A 203 -12.76 -10.83 -3.48
CA TRP A 203 -13.49 -11.79 -2.66
C TRP A 203 -15.01 -11.67 -2.84
N GLY A 204 -15.66 -12.81 -3.03
CA GLY A 204 -17.10 -12.87 -3.34
C GLY A 204 -17.43 -12.58 -4.81
N GLY A 205 -16.41 -12.54 -5.70
CA GLY A 205 -16.58 -12.43 -7.16
C GLY A 205 -16.62 -11.00 -7.71
N TYR A 206 -16.60 -9.96 -6.85
CA TYR A 206 -16.70 -8.56 -7.29
C TYR A 206 -15.64 -7.67 -6.66
N SER A 207 -15.04 -6.84 -7.51
CA SER A 207 -14.13 -5.75 -7.14
C SER A 207 -14.55 -4.45 -7.82
N LEU A 208 -13.80 -3.35 -7.66
CA LEU A 208 -14.00 -2.16 -8.50
C LEU A 208 -13.53 -2.37 -9.95
N TYR A 209 -12.91 -3.51 -10.27
CA TYR A 209 -12.42 -3.86 -11.62
C TYR A 209 -13.23 -4.94 -12.28
N ASP A 210 -13.60 -5.98 -11.53
CA ASP A 210 -14.17 -7.21 -12.08
C ASP A 210 -15.50 -7.57 -11.42
N GLY A 211 -16.34 -8.25 -12.18
CA GLY A 211 -17.49 -9.04 -11.80
C GLY A 211 -17.39 -10.44 -12.43
N PRO A 212 -18.32 -11.37 -12.14
CA PRO A 212 -18.42 -12.64 -12.84
C PRO A 212 -18.58 -12.46 -14.35
N PRO A 213 -18.22 -13.47 -15.17
CA PRO A 213 -18.43 -13.42 -16.62
C PRO A 213 -19.88 -13.04 -16.97
N GLY A 214 -20.03 -11.99 -17.78
CA GLY A 214 -21.35 -11.48 -18.20
C GLY A 214 -22.00 -10.48 -17.24
N ASP A 215 -21.39 -10.19 -16.09
CA ASP A 215 -21.85 -9.15 -15.17
C ASP A 215 -20.88 -7.96 -15.11
N GLN A 216 -21.36 -6.84 -14.59
CA GLN A 216 -20.57 -5.63 -14.42
C GLN A 216 -19.81 -5.69 -13.08
N ARG A 217 -18.69 -4.96 -13.00
CA ARG A 217 -17.95 -4.73 -11.76
C ARG A 217 -18.81 -4.06 -10.67
N ALA A 218 -18.35 -4.11 -9.42
CA ALA A 218 -18.95 -3.32 -8.35
C ALA A 218 -18.64 -1.83 -8.51
N TRP A 219 -19.55 -0.96 -8.03
CA TRP A 219 -19.36 0.47 -7.85
C TRP A 219 -19.00 0.84 -6.41
N ALA A 220 -19.13 -0.10 -5.49
CA ALA A 220 -18.60 0.03 -4.16
C ALA A 220 -18.08 -1.32 -3.65
N VAL A 221 -17.12 -1.27 -2.74
CA VAL A 221 -16.56 -2.46 -2.10
C VAL A 221 -16.54 -2.29 -0.60
N SER A 222 -16.83 -3.38 0.12
CA SER A 222 -16.88 -3.35 1.58
C SER A 222 -15.58 -3.83 2.20
N PHE A 223 -15.20 -3.23 3.33
CA PHE A 223 -14.18 -3.77 4.24
C PHE A 223 -14.73 -4.90 5.11
N ASP A 224 -16.05 -5.15 5.10
CA ASP A 224 -16.68 -6.25 5.82
C ASP A 224 -16.69 -7.55 5.00
N ARG A 225 -15.49 -7.93 4.54
CA ARG A 225 -15.22 -9.18 3.80
C ARG A 225 -13.74 -9.55 3.89
N PRO A 226 -13.38 -10.85 3.77
CA PRO A 226 -12.00 -11.28 3.70
C PRO A 226 -11.22 -10.63 2.56
N TYR A 227 -9.91 -10.50 2.72
CA TYR A 227 -9.05 -10.19 1.60
C TYR A 227 -8.79 -11.44 0.76
N HIS A 228 -8.97 -11.31 -0.54
CA HIS A 228 -8.32 -12.19 -1.49
C HIS A 228 -6.83 -11.82 -1.53
N LEU A 229 -5.95 -12.81 -1.33
CA LEU A 229 -4.51 -12.54 -1.16
C LEU A 229 -3.78 -12.22 -2.46
N ALA A 230 -4.46 -12.30 -3.61
CA ALA A 230 -3.92 -11.90 -4.91
C ALA A 230 -5.08 -11.58 -5.87
N PRO A 231 -5.23 -10.34 -6.34
CA PRO A 231 -4.57 -9.10 -5.92
C PRO A 231 -5.10 -8.56 -4.56
N GLY A 232 -4.86 -7.34 -4.20
CA GLY A 232 -5.34 -6.70 -2.97
C GLY A 232 -4.27 -6.65 -1.89
N ALA A 233 -4.47 -7.32 -0.75
CA ALA A 233 -3.51 -7.25 0.37
C ALA A 233 -2.11 -7.84 0.06
N ASN A 234 -1.86 -8.39 -1.13
CA ASN A 234 -0.52 -8.81 -1.54
C ASN A 234 0.46 -7.63 -1.64
N ASP A 235 -0.03 -6.45 -1.96
CA ASP A 235 0.75 -5.20 -1.98
C ASP A 235 1.43 -4.90 -0.63
N PHE A 236 0.81 -5.31 0.47
CA PHE A 236 1.43 -5.31 1.79
C PHE A 236 2.82 -5.99 1.79
N ARG A 237 2.94 -7.17 1.18
CA ARG A 237 4.20 -7.96 1.19
C ARG A 237 5.23 -7.46 0.21
N SER A 238 4.79 -7.00 -0.96
CA SER A 238 5.68 -6.59 -2.04
C SER A 238 6.18 -5.16 -1.87
N ASN A 239 5.37 -4.26 -1.37
CA ASN A 239 5.69 -2.84 -1.32
C ASN A 239 5.81 -2.28 0.10
N LEU A 240 4.78 -2.46 0.95
CA LEU A 240 4.78 -1.83 2.27
C LEU A 240 5.83 -2.42 3.21
N LEU A 241 5.90 -3.75 3.33
CA LEU A 241 6.84 -4.46 4.20
C LEU A 241 8.31 -4.08 3.93
N PRO A 242 8.82 -4.05 2.67
CA PRO A 242 10.20 -3.65 2.41
C PRO A 242 10.53 -2.24 2.88
N VAL A 243 9.62 -1.28 2.71
CA VAL A 243 9.82 0.11 3.15
C VAL A 243 9.82 0.21 4.67
N VAL A 244 8.86 -0.44 5.36
CA VAL A 244 8.83 -0.52 6.83
C VAL A 244 10.14 -1.09 7.37
N THR A 245 10.56 -2.24 6.83
CA THR A 245 11.78 -2.93 7.27
C THR A 245 13.02 -2.06 7.08
N LEU A 246 13.14 -1.39 5.93
CA LEU A 246 14.26 -0.49 5.66
C LEU A 246 14.25 0.71 6.61
N ALA A 247 13.11 1.36 6.79
CA ALA A 247 12.99 2.55 7.63
C ALA A 247 13.31 2.24 9.11
N GLU A 248 12.78 1.14 9.66
CA GLU A 248 13.11 0.67 11.01
C GLU A 248 14.58 0.26 11.13
N LYS A 249 15.16 -0.42 10.12
CA LYS A 249 16.59 -0.76 10.08
C LYS A 249 17.47 0.49 10.16
N LEU A 250 17.05 1.58 9.54
CA LEU A 250 17.76 2.85 9.56
C LEU A 250 17.52 3.65 10.85
N GLY A 251 16.62 3.22 11.73
CA GLY A 251 16.27 3.92 12.95
C GLY A 251 15.50 5.22 12.71
N VAL A 252 14.77 5.32 11.61
CA VAL A 252 13.92 6.47 11.29
C VAL A 252 12.73 6.51 12.25
N PRO A 253 12.45 7.63 12.93
CA PRO A 253 11.25 7.78 13.74
C PRO A 253 10.01 7.68 12.86
N LEU A 254 9.20 6.61 13.05
CA LEU A 254 8.00 6.34 12.26
C LEU A 254 6.72 6.52 13.06
N SER A 255 5.68 6.95 12.39
CA SER A 255 4.30 6.76 12.81
C SER A 255 3.54 5.99 11.73
N TYR A 256 2.53 5.21 12.14
CA TYR A 256 1.86 4.25 11.29
C TYR A 256 0.36 4.53 11.25
N TYR A 257 -0.20 4.56 10.05
CA TYR A 257 -1.61 4.81 9.81
C TYR A 257 -2.10 4.06 8.58
N THR A 258 -3.41 4.04 8.37
CA THR A 258 -4.04 3.69 7.10
C THR A 258 -4.57 4.95 6.43
N ASN A 259 -4.86 4.90 5.14
CA ASN A 259 -5.52 6.01 4.47
C ASN A 259 -6.98 6.21 4.92
N VAL A 260 -7.64 5.19 5.51
CA VAL A 260 -8.91 5.37 6.24
C VAL A 260 -8.71 6.26 7.48
N ASP A 261 -7.59 6.11 8.21
CA ASP A 261 -7.23 7.02 9.31
C ASP A 261 -7.01 8.44 8.82
N LEU A 262 -6.39 8.60 7.65
CA LEU A 262 -6.10 9.91 7.04
C LEU A 262 -7.39 10.62 6.61
N ASP A 263 -8.37 9.86 6.10
CA ASP A 263 -9.71 10.38 5.79
C ASP A 263 -10.46 10.85 7.04
N ALA A 264 -10.48 10.01 8.06
CA ALA A 264 -11.25 10.25 9.28
C ALA A 264 -10.68 11.38 10.16
N ARG A 265 -9.39 11.68 10.06
CA ARG A 265 -8.68 12.63 10.94
C ARG A 265 -7.96 13.71 10.14
N PRO A 266 -8.60 14.84 9.82
CA PRO A 266 -8.03 15.91 8.99
C PRO A 266 -6.69 16.47 9.49
N GLY A 267 -6.42 16.43 10.80
CA GLY A 267 -5.19 16.89 11.44
C GLY A 267 -4.13 15.79 11.67
N LEU A 268 -4.33 14.59 11.16
CA LEU A 268 -3.49 13.42 11.45
C LEU A 268 -1.99 13.68 11.27
N LEU A 269 -1.60 14.40 10.23
CA LEU A 269 -0.21 14.68 9.87
C LEU A 269 0.36 15.94 10.55
N ALA A 270 -0.34 16.52 11.53
CA ALA A 270 0.14 17.73 12.20
C ALA A 270 1.50 17.52 12.87
N GLY A 271 2.48 18.33 12.47
CA GLY A 271 3.86 18.25 12.98
C GLY A 271 4.67 17.05 12.49
N ALA A 272 4.16 16.27 11.53
CA ALA A 272 4.96 15.24 10.87
C ALA A 272 6.13 15.85 10.10
N ARG A 273 7.29 15.21 10.13
CA ARG A 273 8.47 15.59 9.35
C ARG A 273 8.40 15.09 7.92
N GLY A 274 7.74 13.96 7.70
CA GLY A 274 7.51 13.38 6.40
C GLY A 274 6.22 12.57 6.36
N TYR A 275 5.75 12.33 5.16
CA TYR A 275 4.65 11.45 4.79
C TYR A 275 5.13 10.50 3.69
N LEU A 276 4.77 9.22 3.79
CA LEU A 276 5.07 8.20 2.78
C LEU A 276 3.79 7.51 2.32
N SER A 277 3.54 7.60 1.02
CA SER A 277 2.66 6.73 0.25
C SER A 277 3.52 5.64 -0.39
N VAL A 278 3.14 4.39 -0.26
CA VAL A 278 3.99 3.25 -0.63
C VAL A 278 3.25 2.25 -1.50
N GLY A 279 3.86 1.91 -2.63
CA GLY A 279 3.31 0.96 -3.59
C GLY A 279 2.14 1.52 -4.38
N HIS A 280 1.11 0.71 -4.60
CA HIS A 280 -0.07 1.12 -5.35
C HIS A 280 -1.05 1.84 -4.42
N ASP A 281 -1.09 3.17 -4.49
CA ASP A 281 -1.94 4.04 -3.67
C ASP A 281 -2.84 4.93 -4.55
N GLU A 282 -3.72 4.29 -5.27
CA GLU A 282 -4.50 4.81 -6.39
C GLU A 282 -5.83 5.49 -5.94
N TYR A 283 -6.45 5.00 -4.85
CA TYR A 283 -7.82 5.33 -4.44
C TYR A 283 -7.83 6.27 -3.23
N TRP A 284 -8.11 7.55 -3.49
CA TRP A 284 -8.08 8.60 -2.47
C TRP A 284 -9.41 9.31 -2.32
N THR A 285 -9.72 9.76 -1.10
CA THR A 285 -10.79 10.72 -0.89
C THR A 285 -10.27 12.16 -0.98
N PRO A 286 -11.14 13.16 -1.22
CA PRO A 286 -10.76 14.57 -1.11
C PRO A 286 -10.18 14.93 0.26
N ALA A 287 -10.68 14.32 1.36
CA ALA A 287 -10.18 14.57 2.71
C ALA A 287 -8.73 14.11 2.91
N MET A 288 -8.37 12.93 2.39
CA MET A 288 -6.98 12.43 2.38
C MET A 288 -6.05 13.40 1.64
N ARG A 289 -6.44 13.82 0.44
CA ARG A 289 -5.69 14.77 -0.38
C ARG A 289 -5.48 16.11 0.33
N ASP A 290 -6.55 16.66 0.90
CA ASP A 290 -6.50 17.91 1.64
C ASP A 290 -5.61 17.81 2.89
N GLY A 291 -5.63 16.66 3.59
CA GLY A 291 -4.74 16.37 4.72
C GLY A 291 -3.26 16.42 4.34
N VAL A 292 -2.90 15.79 3.23
CA VAL A 292 -1.52 15.78 2.70
C VAL A 292 -1.11 17.17 2.21
N LEU A 293 -2.01 17.91 1.54
CA LEU A 293 -1.74 19.28 1.09
C LEU A 293 -1.51 20.23 2.27
N ARG A 294 -2.31 20.13 3.35
CA ARG A 294 -2.10 20.91 4.58
C ARG A 294 -0.75 20.60 5.20
N ALA A 295 -0.37 19.33 5.29
CA ALA A 295 0.92 18.91 5.83
C ALA A 295 2.08 19.49 4.98
N ARG A 296 2.01 19.38 3.64
CA ARG A 296 3.00 19.99 2.73
C ARG A 296 3.10 21.51 2.94
N ALA A 297 1.97 22.19 3.12
CA ALA A 297 1.92 23.63 3.28
C ALA A 297 2.62 24.15 4.55
N VAL A 298 2.86 23.27 5.54
CA VAL A 298 3.59 23.59 6.78
C VAL A 298 4.96 22.93 6.88
N GLY A 299 5.50 22.39 5.77
CA GLY A 299 6.87 21.90 5.68
C GLY A 299 7.04 20.38 5.83
N THR A 300 5.96 19.60 5.92
CA THR A 300 6.05 18.14 5.88
C THR A 300 6.51 17.66 4.51
N ASN A 301 7.60 16.89 4.45
CA ASN A 301 8.09 16.30 3.21
C ASN A 301 7.13 15.20 2.74
N LEU A 302 7.01 15.00 1.41
CA LEU A 302 6.17 13.96 0.85
C LEU A 302 7.00 13.00 0.00
N GLY A 303 6.80 11.69 0.21
CA GLY A 303 7.39 10.63 -0.59
C GLY A 303 6.32 9.72 -1.18
N PHE A 304 6.24 9.70 -2.50
CA PHE A 304 5.37 8.81 -3.26
C PHE A 304 6.23 7.71 -3.88
N LEU A 305 6.28 6.56 -3.21
CA LEU A 305 7.14 5.43 -3.57
C LEU A 305 6.38 4.41 -4.43
N GLY A 306 5.81 4.90 -5.51
CA GLY A 306 5.00 4.15 -6.45
C GLY A 306 4.69 4.95 -7.70
N ALA A 307 3.67 4.53 -8.44
CA ALA A 307 3.05 5.24 -9.56
C ALA A 307 1.53 5.17 -9.44
N ASN A 308 0.83 5.87 -10.32
CA ASN A 308 -0.64 5.92 -10.35
C ASN A 308 -1.23 6.36 -9.00
N THR A 309 -0.50 7.22 -8.28
CA THR A 309 -0.90 7.69 -6.96
C THR A 309 -2.00 8.73 -7.07
N MET A 310 -3.06 8.59 -6.24
CA MET A 310 -4.16 9.56 -6.17
C MET A 310 -4.96 9.69 -7.49
N TYR A 311 -5.08 8.62 -8.26
CA TYR A 311 -5.75 8.66 -9.56
C TYR A 311 -7.28 8.69 -9.43
N TRP A 312 -7.86 7.73 -8.66
CA TRP A 312 -9.29 7.65 -8.46
C TRP A 312 -9.74 8.44 -7.23
N ARG A 313 -10.60 9.42 -7.47
CA ARG A 313 -11.36 10.09 -6.41
C ARG A 313 -12.51 9.19 -6.00
N VAL A 314 -12.50 8.81 -4.73
CA VAL A 314 -13.48 7.93 -4.10
C VAL A 314 -14.07 8.58 -2.86
N ARG A 315 -15.06 7.95 -2.25
CA ARG A 315 -15.56 8.33 -0.92
C ARG A 315 -15.70 7.12 -0.02
N LEU A 316 -15.49 7.35 1.26
CA LEU A 316 -15.75 6.36 2.29
C LEU A 316 -17.13 6.60 2.89
N GLU A 317 -17.92 5.55 2.99
CA GLU A 317 -19.26 5.53 3.57
C GLU A 317 -19.31 4.51 4.73
N GLN A 318 -20.44 4.44 5.46
CA GLN A 318 -20.63 3.50 6.56
C GLN A 318 -19.47 3.53 7.58
N HIS A 319 -19.11 4.73 8.05
CA HIS A 319 -17.99 4.93 8.99
C HIS A 319 -16.65 4.35 8.49
N GLY A 320 -16.38 4.49 7.20
CA GLY A 320 -15.15 4.01 6.57
C GLY A 320 -15.16 2.51 6.23
N ARG A 321 -16.33 1.83 6.30
CA ARG A 321 -16.44 0.40 5.97
C ARG A 321 -16.87 0.11 4.54
N SER A 322 -17.25 1.13 3.78
CA SER A 322 -17.57 1.02 2.35
C SER A 322 -16.75 2.02 1.56
N LEU A 323 -16.11 1.57 0.50
CA LEU A 323 -15.37 2.38 -0.47
C LEU A 323 -16.20 2.47 -1.74
N VAL A 324 -16.72 3.66 -2.05
CA VAL A 324 -17.52 3.92 -3.25
C VAL A 324 -16.64 4.53 -4.34
N GLY A 325 -16.68 3.94 -5.54
CA GLY A 325 -15.90 4.37 -6.69
C GLY A 325 -16.57 4.00 -8.02
N TYR A 326 -17.33 4.92 -8.59
CA TYR A 326 -17.98 4.73 -9.91
C TYR A 326 -16.97 4.70 -11.07
N ARG A 327 -15.78 5.32 -10.91
CA ARG A 327 -14.69 5.29 -11.88
C ARG A 327 -15.12 5.83 -13.26
N HIS A 328 -15.05 5.00 -14.29
CA HIS A 328 -15.48 5.36 -15.65
C HIS A 328 -16.98 5.62 -15.76
N ASP A 329 -17.79 5.08 -14.85
CA ASP A 329 -19.24 5.33 -14.78
C ASP A 329 -19.57 6.53 -13.88
N ALA A 330 -18.64 7.46 -13.69
CA ALA A 330 -18.80 8.65 -12.84
C ALA A 330 -20.03 9.49 -13.18
N TYR A 331 -20.53 9.39 -14.41
CA TYR A 331 -21.77 10.04 -14.83
C TYR A 331 -23.03 9.49 -14.13
N THR A 332 -22.96 8.25 -13.62
CA THR A 332 -24.05 7.61 -12.86
C THR A 332 -23.95 7.81 -11.35
N ASP A 333 -22.88 8.46 -10.85
CA ASP A 333 -22.75 8.73 -9.42
C ASP A 333 -23.87 9.69 -8.95
N PRO A 334 -24.72 9.27 -8.01
CA PRO A 334 -25.87 10.07 -7.56
C PRO A 334 -25.46 11.40 -6.91
N LEU A 335 -24.21 11.55 -6.48
CA LEU A 335 -23.71 12.79 -5.89
C LEU A 335 -23.07 13.74 -6.91
N ARG A 336 -23.02 13.36 -8.20
CA ARG A 336 -22.31 14.13 -9.23
C ARG A 336 -22.78 15.60 -9.33
N THR A 337 -24.09 15.83 -9.24
CA THR A 337 -24.67 17.16 -9.35
C THR A 337 -24.77 17.87 -8.01
N SER A 338 -25.25 17.16 -6.98
CA SER A 338 -25.54 17.75 -5.67
C SER A 338 -24.29 17.99 -4.80
N ARG A 339 -23.27 17.14 -4.93
CA ARG A 339 -22.04 17.20 -4.14
C ARG A 339 -20.80 16.87 -5.00
N PRO A 340 -20.47 17.70 -6.02
CA PRO A 340 -19.48 17.38 -7.04
C PRO A 340 -18.07 17.13 -6.49
N ARG A 341 -17.72 17.75 -5.34
CA ARG A 341 -16.41 17.56 -4.72
C ARG A 341 -16.18 16.14 -4.22
N VAL A 342 -17.23 15.43 -3.79
CA VAL A 342 -17.17 14.05 -3.27
C VAL A 342 -17.72 13.02 -4.26
N ALA A 343 -18.23 13.46 -5.40
CA ALA A 343 -18.56 12.56 -6.50
C ALA A 343 -17.31 11.84 -7.01
N THR A 344 -17.46 10.57 -7.35
CA THR A 344 -16.33 9.70 -7.67
C THR A 344 -16.00 9.71 -9.15
N SER A 345 -14.72 9.92 -9.49
CA SER A 345 -14.18 10.01 -10.85
C SER A 345 -12.66 9.92 -10.78
N ARG A 346 -11.94 10.18 -11.87
CA ARG A 346 -10.52 10.55 -11.77
C ARG A 346 -10.41 11.90 -11.05
N PHE A 347 -9.33 12.12 -10.29
CA PHE A 347 -9.12 13.43 -9.65
C PHE A 347 -9.01 14.57 -10.65
N ARG A 348 -8.48 14.31 -11.84
CA ARG A 348 -8.31 15.31 -12.90
C ARG A 348 -9.60 15.67 -13.66
N ASP A 349 -10.68 14.90 -13.47
CA ASP A 349 -11.92 15.07 -14.24
C ASP A 349 -12.85 16.12 -13.65
N PRO A 350 -13.63 16.83 -14.53
CA PRO A 350 -14.73 17.66 -14.09
C PRO A 350 -15.85 16.83 -13.40
N PRO A 351 -16.78 17.47 -12.66
CA PRO A 351 -16.93 18.92 -12.53
C PRO A 351 -16.02 19.55 -11.47
N SER A 352 -15.32 18.78 -10.66
CA SER A 352 -14.52 19.24 -9.54
C SER A 352 -13.07 18.77 -9.69
N ALA A 353 -12.46 19.11 -10.82
CA ALA A 353 -11.10 18.71 -11.14
C ALA A 353 -10.08 19.21 -10.10
N MET A 354 -9.34 18.27 -9.55
CA MET A 354 -8.26 18.48 -8.60
C MET A 354 -7.07 17.60 -9.02
N PRO A 355 -6.43 17.87 -10.17
CA PRO A 355 -5.50 16.94 -10.79
C PRO A 355 -4.36 16.56 -9.84
N GLU A 356 -3.96 15.30 -9.91
CA GLU A 356 -2.98 14.71 -9.02
C GLU A 356 -1.58 15.31 -9.18
N ASN A 357 -1.22 15.81 -10.39
CA ASN A 357 0.07 16.47 -10.60
C ASN A 357 0.30 17.68 -9.69
N ALA A 358 -0.77 18.36 -9.24
CA ALA A 358 -0.65 19.44 -8.25
C ALA A 358 -0.06 18.99 -6.90
N VAL A 359 -0.03 17.68 -6.65
CA VAL A 359 0.49 17.08 -5.43
C VAL A 359 1.72 16.23 -5.72
N VAL A 360 1.59 15.25 -6.63
CA VAL A 360 2.67 14.30 -6.93
C VAL A 360 3.65 14.80 -8.01
N GLY A 361 3.30 15.88 -8.73
CA GLY A 361 4.13 16.46 -9.79
C GLY A 361 3.99 15.80 -11.16
N MET A 362 3.21 14.74 -11.26
CA MET A 362 3.03 13.92 -12.46
C MET A 362 1.58 13.45 -12.61
N LEU A 363 1.24 12.96 -13.79
CA LEU A 363 -0.02 12.28 -14.07
C LEU A 363 0.29 10.82 -14.45
N TYR A 364 -0.65 9.91 -14.14
CA TYR A 364 -0.59 8.54 -14.63
C TYR A 364 -0.51 8.48 -16.15
N GLU A 365 0.40 7.64 -16.66
CA GLU A 365 0.70 7.57 -18.10
C GLU A 365 0.28 6.25 -18.72
N CYS A 366 0.80 5.12 -18.21
CA CYS A 366 0.67 3.85 -18.93
C CYS A 366 0.70 2.60 -18.05
N TYR A 367 -0.04 1.59 -18.51
CA TYR A 367 0.02 0.18 -18.13
C TYR A 367 -0.30 -0.70 -19.37
N PRO A 368 0.38 -1.81 -19.62
CA PRO A 368 1.62 -2.21 -18.95
C PRO A 368 2.83 -1.47 -19.49
N VAL A 369 3.85 -1.29 -18.65
CA VAL A 369 5.16 -0.80 -19.05
C VAL A 369 6.27 -1.66 -18.44
N ASP A 370 7.34 -1.89 -19.19
CA ASP A 370 8.56 -2.57 -18.72
C ASP A 370 9.77 -1.95 -19.41
N THR A 371 10.51 -1.11 -18.69
CA THR A 371 11.70 -0.46 -19.22
C THR A 371 12.69 -0.12 -18.11
N ASP A 372 13.90 0.30 -18.51
CA ASP A 372 14.95 0.73 -17.59
C ASP A 372 14.70 2.16 -17.10
N TYR A 373 15.09 2.44 -15.86
CA TYR A 373 15.07 3.79 -15.30
C TYR A 373 16.36 4.52 -15.76
N ARG A 374 16.22 5.48 -16.66
CA ARG A 374 17.33 6.26 -17.22
C ARG A 374 17.54 7.53 -16.42
N VAL A 375 18.70 7.65 -15.76
CA VAL A 375 19.07 8.81 -14.92
C VAL A 375 19.27 10.06 -15.77
N ALA A 376 18.63 11.17 -15.36
CA ALA A 376 18.73 12.48 -16.01
C ALA A 376 19.41 13.54 -15.13
N SER A 377 19.28 13.45 -13.81
CA SER A 377 19.87 14.40 -12.85
C SER A 377 20.80 13.72 -11.86
N PRO A 378 21.99 13.24 -12.26
CA PRO A 378 22.85 12.41 -11.39
C PRO A 378 23.37 13.14 -10.16
N ARG A 379 23.41 14.47 -10.16
CA ARG A 379 23.86 15.31 -9.03
C ARG A 379 22.77 15.60 -8.01
N TRP A 380 21.54 15.06 -8.21
CA TRP A 380 20.51 15.19 -7.20
C TRP A 380 20.94 14.53 -5.88
N TRP A 381 20.70 15.19 -4.76
CA TRP A 381 21.20 14.77 -3.44
C TRP A 381 20.77 13.36 -3.05
N GLY A 382 19.56 12.93 -3.46
CA GLY A 382 19.01 11.60 -3.17
C GLY A 382 19.78 10.47 -3.85
N PHE A 383 20.56 10.74 -4.90
CA PHE A 383 21.42 9.76 -5.59
C PHE A 383 22.82 9.63 -4.97
N ARG A 384 23.12 10.36 -3.89
CA ARG A 384 24.43 10.24 -3.24
C ARG A 384 24.71 8.79 -2.83
N GLY A 385 25.91 8.29 -3.19
CA GLY A 385 26.34 6.92 -2.90
C GLY A 385 25.84 5.85 -3.87
N THR A 386 25.06 6.20 -4.89
CA THR A 386 24.65 5.25 -5.95
C THR A 386 25.71 5.04 -7.02
N GLY A 387 26.57 6.04 -7.28
CA GLY A 387 27.57 6.02 -8.35
C GLY A 387 27.02 6.29 -9.75
N VAL A 388 25.75 6.68 -9.86
CA VAL A 388 25.12 6.95 -11.18
C VAL A 388 25.67 8.21 -11.83
N ARG A 389 25.65 8.18 -13.17
CA ARG A 389 25.99 9.29 -14.08
C ARG A 389 24.76 9.61 -14.93
N GLU A 390 24.81 10.71 -15.66
CA GLU A 390 23.79 11.01 -16.67
C GLU A 390 23.69 9.87 -17.69
N GLY A 391 22.47 9.48 -18.02
CA GLY A 391 22.21 8.36 -18.91
C GLY A 391 22.39 6.96 -18.31
N SER A 392 22.86 6.82 -17.04
CA SER A 392 22.92 5.51 -16.37
C SER A 392 21.57 4.82 -16.40
N LEU A 393 21.56 3.53 -16.73
CA LEU A 393 20.37 2.69 -16.76
C LEU A 393 20.29 1.85 -15.48
N ILE A 394 19.12 1.85 -14.83
CA ILE A 394 18.81 0.95 -13.72
C ILE A 394 17.85 -0.10 -14.26
N PRO A 395 18.31 -1.35 -14.45
CA PRO A 395 17.60 -2.36 -15.22
C PRO A 395 16.19 -2.65 -14.70
N GLY A 396 15.21 -2.58 -15.58
CA GLY A 396 13.83 -2.99 -15.37
C GLY A 396 13.10 -2.28 -14.23
N LEU A 397 13.60 -1.17 -13.70
CA LEU A 397 12.98 -0.50 -12.55
C LEU A 397 11.64 0.15 -12.90
N VAL A 398 11.41 0.54 -14.16
CA VAL A 398 10.15 1.14 -14.58
C VAL A 398 9.13 0.07 -14.94
N GLY A 399 8.00 0.06 -14.24
CA GLY A 399 6.87 -0.83 -14.48
C GLY A 399 6.12 -1.23 -13.20
N PRO A 400 5.05 -2.05 -13.31
CA PRO A 400 4.24 -2.27 -14.51
C PRO A 400 3.37 -1.07 -14.87
N GLU A 401 3.26 -0.07 -13.97
CA GLU A 401 2.63 1.23 -14.18
C GLU A 401 3.65 2.36 -14.09
N SER A 402 3.39 3.44 -14.81
CA SER A 402 4.26 4.61 -14.79
C SER A 402 3.53 5.94 -14.91
N ASP A 403 4.18 6.98 -14.40
CA ASP A 403 3.70 8.36 -14.42
C ASP A 403 4.57 9.23 -15.32
N ARG A 404 4.00 10.35 -15.80
CA ARG A 404 4.66 11.32 -16.67
C ARG A 404 4.45 12.75 -16.21
N VAL A 405 5.46 13.60 -16.43
CA VAL A 405 5.35 15.04 -16.24
C VAL A 405 4.59 15.67 -17.41
N TYR A 406 3.53 16.40 -17.10
CA TYR A 406 2.78 17.24 -18.02
C TYR A 406 2.88 18.68 -17.54
N PRO A 407 3.72 19.53 -18.18
CA PRO A 407 3.93 20.92 -17.75
C PRO A 407 2.69 21.76 -17.98
N ASP A 408 1.84 21.85 -16.99
CA ASP A 408 0.66 22.71 -16.98
C ASP A 408 0.66 23.66 -15.78
N ARG A 409 -0.42 24.42 -15.59
CA ARG A 409 -0.59 25.37 -14.48
C ARG A 409 -0.65 24.70 -13.10
N HIS A 410 -0.93 23.39 -13.03
CA HIS A 410 -1.04 22.64 -11.80
C HIS A 410 0.28 21.98 -11.37
N THR A 411 1.19 21.78 -12.33
CA THR A 411 2.48 21.16 -12.07
C THR A 411 3.34 22.07 -11.19
N PRO A 412 3.76 21.61 -9.98
CA PRO A 412 4.55 22.43 -9.05
C PRO A 412 5.89 22.85 -9.65
N ARG A 413 6.31 24.09 -9.31
CA ARG A 413 7.61 24.62 -9.71
C ARG A 413 8.32 25.25 -8.50
N PRO A 414 9.67 25.13 -8.36
CA PRO A 414 10.61 24.45 -9.27
C PRO A 414 10.46 22.91 -9.21
N LEU A 415 10.48 22.25 -10.38
CA LEU A 415 10.42 20.79 -10.50
C LEU A 415 11.66 20.27 -11.22
N GLN A 416 12.31 19.27 -10.61
CA GLN A 416 13.50 18.61 -11.14
C GLN A 416 13.14 17.19 -11.59
N ILE A 417 13.32 16.93 -12.88
CA ILE A 417 13.23 15.59 -13.47
C ILE A 417 14.51 14.85 -13.13
N LEU A 418 14.37 13.73 -12.44
CA LEU A 418 15.48 12.91 -11.96
C LEU A 418 15.85 11.81 -12.93
N SER A 419 14.83 11.26 -13.61
CA SER A 419 14.96 10.27 -14.68
C SER A 419 14.00 10.59 -15.80
N SER A 420 14.32 10.11 -17.00
CA SER A 420 13.41 10.13 -18.13
C SER A 420 13.70 8.93 -19.02
N SER A 421 12.71 8.05 -19.16
CA SER A 421 12.82 6.81 -19.94
C SER A 421 11.73 6.79 -20.99
N THR A 422 12.11 6.55 -22.25
CA THR A 422 11.18 6.42 -23.37
C THR A 422 10.80 4.94 -23.54
N PHE A 423 9.55 4.68 -23.84
CA PHE A 423 9.02 3.35 -24.09
C PHE A 423 7.80 3.38 -25.02
N ASP A 424 7.40 2.23 -25.50
CA ASP A 424 6.15 2.05 -26.24
C ASP A 424 5.01 1.72 -25.28
N CYS A 425 3.94 2.53 -25.28
CA CYS A 425 2.71 2.29 -24.56
C CYS A 425 1.61 1.88 -25.54
N ARG A 426 1.48 0.57 -25.79
CA ARG A 426 0.43 0.02 -26.65
C ARG A 426 0.44 0.61 -28.07
N GLY A 427 1.62 0.74 -28.66
CA GLY A 427 1.83 1.30 -30.00
C GLY A 427 2.02 2.82 -30.04
N VAL A 428 2.06 3.49 -28.88
CA VAL A 428 2.35 4.93 -28.79
C VAL A 428 3.66 5.15 -28.04
N VAL A 429 4.63 5.78 -28.71
CA VAL A 429 5.90 6.14 -28.06
C VAL A 429 5.65 7.27 -27.06
N THR A 430 6.00 7.03 -25.82
CA THR A 430 5.85 7.97 -24.71
C THR A 430 7.06 7.93 -23.78
N SER A 431 6.99 8.62 -22.63
CA SER A 431 8.06 8.62 -21.63
C SER A 431 7.50 8.64 -20.22
N THR A 432 8.31 8.15 -19.29
CA THR A 432 8.04 8.21 -17.85
C THR A 432 9.14 8.96 -17.14
N GLN A 433 8.82 9.60 -16.03
CA GLN A 433 9.79 10.32 -15.22
C GLN A 433 9.70 9.90 -13.74
N SER A 434 10.77 10.22 -13.01
CA SER A 434 10.81 10.36 -11.57
C SER A 434 11.16 11.81 -11.26
N VAL A 435 10.54 12.40 -10.24
CA VAL A 435 10.67 13.84 -10.00
C VAL A 435 10.93 14.18 -8.54
N TYR A 436 11.50 15.36 -8.36
CA TYR A 436 11.62 16.03 -7.07
C TYR A 436 11.24 17.51 -7.24
N TYR A 437 10.42 18.05 -6.32
CA TYR A 437 10.15 19.48 -6.29
C TYR A 437 10.21 20.04 -4.86
N SER A 438 10.42 21.35 -4.74
CA SER A 438 10.42 22.07 -3.47
C SER A 438 9.18 22.95 -3.37
N ALA A 439 8.39 22.75 -2.31
CA ALA A 439 7.26 23.64 -2.02
C ALA A 439 7.74 24.93 -1.33
N LYS A 440 6.92 25.99 -1.39
CA LYS A 440 7.20 27.29 -0.73
C LYS A 440 7.41 27.15 0.78
N SER A 441 6.82 26.18 1.42
CA SER A 441 6.99 25.84 2.85
C SER A 441 8.35 25.24 3.19
N GLY A 442 9.20 24.99 2.20
CA GLY A 442 10.44 24.22 2.35
C GLY A 442 10.27 22.71 2.33
N ALA A 443 9.05 22.19 2.20
CA ALA A 443 8.84 20.76 2.01
C ALA A 443 9.48 20.28 0.70
N GLY A 444 10.19 19.15 0.74
CA GLY A 444 10.63 18.44 -0.44
C GLY A 444 9.64 17.33 -0.80
N VAL A 445 9.33 17.20 -2.08
CA VAL A 445 8.42 16.16 -2.56
C VAL A 445 9.13 15.30 -3.60
N PHE A 446 9.19 14.01 -3.35
CA PHE A 446 9.75 13.00 -4.25
C PHE A 446 8.65 12.08 -4.76
N THR A 447 8.64 11.82 -6.06
CA THR A 447 7.75 10.85 -6.69
C THR A 447 8.56 9.89 -7.57
N ALA A 448 8.42 8.59 -7.30
CA ALA A 448 9.18 7.55 -8.00
C ALA A 448 8.73 7.37 -9.46
N GLY A 449 7.43 7.57 -9.74
CA GLY A 449 6.85 7.42 -11.08
C GLY A 449 6.89 6.00 -11.65
N THR A 450 7.12 5.02 -10.79
CA THR A 450 7.11 3.58 -11.14
C THR A 450 6.56 2.76 -9.99
N LEU A 451 5.72 1.79 -10.30
CA LEU A 451 5.10 0.93 -9.29
C LEU A 451 6.10 -0.07 -8.67
N ARG A 452 7.19 -0.38 -9.38
CA ARG A 452 8.23 -1.31 -8.90
C ARG A 452 9.11 -0.78 -7.77
N TRP A 453 8.99 0.47 -7.36
CA TRP A 453 9.91 1.07 -6.39
C TRP A 453 9.99 0.30 -5.06
N GLY A 454 8.83 -0.05 -4.49
CA GLY A 454 8.78 -0.75 -3.19
C GLY A 454 9.33 -2.17 -3.27
N CYS A 455 8.87 -2.95 -4.24
CA CYS A 455 9.27 -4.36 -4.40
C CYS A 455 10.74 -4.52 -4.81
N ALA A 456 11.31 -3.55 -5.52
CA ALA A 456 12.71 -3.53 -5.90
C ALA A 456 13.66 -3.45 -4.68
N LEU A 457 13.21 -2.93 -3.54
CA LEU A 457 14.02 -2.90 -2.31
C LEU A 457 14.53 -4.28 -1.89
N VAL A 458 13.77 -5.34 -2.19
CA VAL A 458 14.05 -6.73 -1.81
C VAL A 458 14.06 -7.69 -3.00
N ASP A 459 14.05 -7.16 -4.23
CA ASP A 459 14.02 -7.91 -5.49
C ASP A 459 12.86 -8.92 -5.58
N ARG A 460 11.66 -8.48 -5.16
CA ARG A 460 10.43 -9.29 -5.13
C ARG A 460 9.29 -8.62 -5.87
N CYS A 461 9.57 -8.11 -7.06
CA CYS A 461 8.56 -7.65 -8.00
C CYS A 461 7.91 -8.85 -8.72
N GLU A 462 7.08 -8.60 -9.71
CA GLU A 462 6.49 -9.64 -10.56
C GLU A 462 7.54 -10.48 -11.30
N ARG A 463 8.76 -9.92 -11.45
CA ARG A 463 9.98 -10.61 -11.86
C ARG A 463 11.18 -10.09 -11.07
N PRO A 464 12.25 -10.85 -10.91
CA PRO A 464 13.50 -10.35 -10.34
C PRO A 464 14.08 -9.22 -11.20
N LEU A 465 14.52 -8.14 -10.55
CA LEU A 465 15.16 -6.98 -11.21
C LEU A 465 16.69 -6.98 -11.04
N GLY A 466 17.19 -7.83 -10.12
CA GLY A 466 18.60 -8.00 -9.84
C GLY A 466 19.16 -7.09 -8.74
N SER A 467 20.36 -7.43 -8.29
CA SER A 467 21.00 -6.79 -7.14
C SER A 467 21.38 -5.32 -7.38
N THR A 468 21.73 -4.94 -8.62
CA THR A 468 22.05 -3.56 -9.00
C THR A 468 20.86 -2.64 -8.78
N THR A 469 19.69 -3.03 -9.28
CA THR A 469 18.43 -2.28 -9.12
C THR A 469 18.04 -2.18 -7.65
N SER A 470 18.08 -3.30 -6.92
CA SER A 470 17.77 -3.31 -5.49
C SER A 470 18.72 -2.45 -4.67
N ARG A 471 20.02 -2.46 -5.00
CA ARG A 471 21.02 -1.61 -4.33
C ARG A 471 20.72 -0.13 -4.57
N PHE A 472 20.46 0.25 -5.83
CA PHE A 472 20.11 1.62 -6.20
C PHE A 472 18.89 2.11 -5.42
N VAL A 473 17.78 1.39 -5.46
CA VAL A 473 16.53 1.77 -4.78
C VAL A 473 16.71 1.84 -3.26
N ARG A 474 17.47 0.92 -2.65
CA ARG A 474 17.77 0.96 -1.21
C ARG A 474 18.57 2.19 -0.81
N ILE A 475 19.57 2.58 -1.58
CA ILE A 475 20.38 3.77 -1.29
C ILE A 475 19.51 5.02 -1.39
N VAL A 476 18.78 5.19 -2.49
CA VAL A 476 17.92 6.36 -2.72
C VAL A 476 16.84 6.47 -1.64
N THR A 477 16.11 5.38 -1.38
CA THR A 477 15.08 5.36 -0.34
C THR A 477 15.68 5.65 1.04
N GLY A 478 16.86 5.09 1.34
CA GLY A 478 17.56 5.37 2.60
C GLY A 478 17.96 6.84 2.75
N ASN A 479 18.41 7.49 1.67
CA ASN A 479 18.74 8.91 1.66
C ASN A 479 17.49 9.78 1.89
N LEU A 480 16.39 9.45 1.21
CA LEU A 480 15.09 10.13 1.40
C LEU A 480 14.60 10.01 2.85
N LEU A 481 14.57 8.80 3.40
CA LEU A 481 14.08 8.53 4.76
C LEU A 481 14.87 9.31 5.82
N ARG A 482 16.21 9.28 5.75
CA ARG A 482 17.07 10.05 6.68
C ARG A 482 16.84 11.55 6.54
N ALA A 483 16.77 12.06 5.32
CA ALA A 483 16.55 13.48 5.07
C ALA A 483 15.17 13.95 5.56
N PHE A 484 14.13 13.17 5.30
CA PHE A 484 12.76 13.48 5.73
C PHE A 484 12.64 13.52 7.24
N ALA A 485 13.31 12.61 7.94
CA ALA A 485 13.33 12.57 9.41
C ALA A 485 13.93 13.83 10.08
N THR A 486 14.66 14.65 9.33
CA THR A 486 15.31 15.85 9.88
C THR A 486 14.55 17.16 9.63
N GLY A 487 13.36 17.11 9.00
CA GLY A 487 12.50 18.28 8.71
C GLY A 487 12.54 18.72 7.25
N PRO A 488 12.10 19.94 6.92
CA PRO A 488 11.87 20.39 5.55
C PRO A 488 13.12 20.27 4.67
N VAL A 489 13.12 19.27 3.77
CA VAL A 489 14.29 18.95 2.95
C VAL A 489 14.41 19.87 1.73
N GLY A 490 13.29 20.40 1.24
CA GLY A 490 13.29 21.33 0.10
C GLY A 490 13.94 22.68 0.41
N ALA A 491 13.94 23.10 1.68
CA ALA A 491 14.69 24.29 2.12
C ALA A 491 16.21 24.06 2.09
N ARG A 492 16.67 22.86 2.45
CA ARG A 492 18.11 22.51 2.49
C ARG A 492 18.64 22.04 1.12
N HIS A 493 17.80 21.45 0.35
CA HIS A 493 18.10 20.89 -0.97
C HIS A 493 17.01 21.32 -1.95
N PRO A 494 16.99 22.60 -2.38
CA PRO A 494 16.00 23.09 -3.31
C PRO A 494 16.07 22.37 -4.65
N ALA A 495 14.92 22.12 -5.24
CA ALA A 495 14.82 21.51 -6.55
C ALA A 495 15.44 22.46 -7.61
N ARG A 496 16.18 21.88 -8.56
CA ARG A 496 16.72 22.59 -9.73
C ARG A 496 15.79 22.37 -10.91
N ASP A 497 15.00 23.37 -11.23
CA ASP A 497 14.05 23.25 -12.32
C ASP A 497 14.76 22.97 -13.66
N ASN A 498 14.41 21.84 -14.29
CA ASN A 498 14.96 21.42 -15.57
C ASN A 498 13.90 20.94 -16.56
N VAL A 499 12.61 21.17 -16.25
CA VAL A 499 11.49 20.67 -17.08
C VAL A 499 11.59 21.11 -18.54
N ARG A 500 12.09 22.33 -18.79
CA ARG A 500 12.26 22.87 -20.16
C ARG A 500 13.33 22.16 -20.98
N GLN A 501 14.19 21.35 -20.34
CA GLN A 501 15.23 20.56 -21.04
C GLN A 501 14.64 19.30 -21.69
N PHE A 502 13.39 18.96 -21.35
CA PHE A 502 12.66 17.80 -21.87
C PHE A 502 11.52 18.27 -22.77
N ASN A 503 11.40 17.68 -23.94
CA ASN A 503 10.29 17.96 -24.86
C ASN A 503 9.04 17.21 -24.36
N LEU A 504 8.32 17.79 -23.41
CA LEU A 504 7.15 17.20 -22.77
C LEU A 504 5.84 17.79 -23.33
N PRO A 505 4.83 16.97 -23.58
CA PRO A 505 3.53 17.44 -24.05
C PRO A 505 2.78 18.18 -22.94
N LEU A 506 1.89 19.08 -23.35
CA LEU A 506 0.93 19.69 -22.42
C LEU A 506 -0.19 18.69 -22.07
N ALA A 507 -0.76 18.82 -20.87
CA ALA A 507 -1.82 17.93 -20.37
C ALA A 507 -3.08 17.89 -21.28
N ASN A 508 -3.33 18.97 -22.04
CA ASN A 508 -4.46 19.06 -22.96
C ASN A 508 -4.30 18.19 -24.23
N SER A 509 -3.11 17.64 -24.49
CA SER A 509 -2.85 16.75 -25.64
C SER A 509 -3.12 15.27 -25.32
N VAL A 510 -3.44 14.96 -24.07
CA VAL A 510 -3.75 13.57 -23.65
C VAL A 510 -5.23 13.34 -23.88
N SER A 511 -5.56 12.78 -25.03
CA SER A 511 -6.89 12.20 -25.27
C SER A 511 -7.18 11.17 -24.20
N ALA A 512 -8.39 11.20 -23.65
CA ALA A 512 -8.88 10.23 -22.70
C ALA A 512 -8.72 8.81 -23.27
N SER A 513 -7.67 8.09 -22.84
CA SER A 513 -7.52 6.65 -23.07
C SER A 513 -8.14 5.89 -21.90
#